data_beb9d8c0b2a00aa42c6b15d795e7ed31
#
_entry.id   beb9d8c0b2a00aa42c6b15d795e7ed31
#
_cell.length_a   1.000
_cell.length_b   1.000
_cell.length_c   1.000
_cell.angle_alpha   90.00
_cell.angle_beta   90.00
_cell.angle_gamma   90.00
#
_symmetry.space_group_name_H-M   'P 1'
#
loop_
_entity.id
_entity.type
_entity.pdbx_description
1 polymer ?
#
loop_
_entity_poly.entity_id
_entity_poly.type
_entity_poly.pdbx_seq_one_letter_code
_entity_poly.pdbx_strand_id
1 'polypeptide(L)'
;MSKTKICAECGSEYTDRYRSKHCSSACYFWSQIDKSGGEDACWPWTGHLNKNSQYGSVNSDIAGARTYAHRHAYRLAVGDPGELHVLHQCDNRQCANPRHLFLGTAWDNWWDAISKGRPMAITPKLTTAEVVAIRRSGARVRDLVRQFKVADTTIRAVQRRETWRHVTD
;
A
#
# COMPACT_ATOMS: atom_id res chain seq x y z
N MET A 1 -26.08 -3.11 -37.14
CA MET A 1 -24.73 -3.44 -37.65
C MET A 1 -23.73 -2.95 -36.60
N SER A 2 -23.00 -3.86 -35.97
CA SER A 2 -21.94 -3.49 -35.04
C SER A 2 -20.77 -2.89 -35.82
N LYS A 3 -20.28 -1.69 -35.41
CA LYS A 3 -19.16 -1.02 -36.07
C LYS A 3 -17.84 -1.52 -35.49
N THR A 4 -16.91 -1.92 -36.34
CA THR A 4 -15.51 -2.15 -35.94
C THR A 4 -14.85 -0.82 -35.60
N LYS A 5 -14.12 -0.77 -34.49
CA LYS A 5 -13.35 0.37 -33.99
C LYS A 5 -11.92 -0.01 -33.68
N ILE A 6 -11.05 0.96 -33.60
CA ILE A 6 -9.68 0.80 -33.13
C ILE A 6 -9.59 1.22 -31.67
N CYS A 7 -8.99 0.38 -30.82
CA CYS A 7 -8.78 0.67 -29.42
C CYS A 7 -7.77 1.84 -29.23
N ALA A 8 -8.16 2.85 -28.50
CA ALA A 8 -7.33 4.02 -28.26
C ALA A 8 -6.04 3.71 -27.47
N GLU A 9 -6.01 2.62 -26.68
CA GLU A 9 -4.86 2.25 -25.85
C GLU A 9 -3.91 1.27 -26.56
N CYS A 10 -4.43 0.21 -27.16
CA CYS A 10 -3.59 -0.87 -27.72
C CYS A 10 -3.60 -0.95 -29.25
N GLY A 11 -4.38 -0.13 -29.95
CA GLY A 11 -4.47 -0.12 -31.41
C GLY A 11 -5.22 -1.32 -32.01
N SER A 12 -5.70 -2.28 -31.22
CA SER A 12 -6.39 -3.46 -31.76
C SER A 12 -7.80 -3.14 -32.25
N GLU A 13 -8.22 -3.82 -33.30
CA GLU A 13 -9.60 -3.77 -33.74
C GLU A 13 -10.55 -4.48 -32.76
N TYR A 14 -11.71 -3.90 -32.52
CA TYR A 14 -12.74 -4.52 -31.69
C TYR A 14 -14.15 -4.13 -32.15
N THR A 15 -15.13 -4.96 -31.79
CA THR A 15 -16.53 -4.69 -32.06
C THR A 15 -17.17 -4.05 -30.84
N ASP A 16 -17.57 -2.78 -30.99
CA ASP A 16 -18.15 -2.01 -29.88
C ASP A 16 -19.63 -2.30 -29.68
N ARG A 17 -19.95 -2.79 -28.49
CA ARG A 17 -21.35 -3.00 -28.05
C ARG A 17 -21.87 -1.84 -27.16
N TYR A 18 -20.99 -1.01 -26.58
CA TYR A 18 -21.31 -0.05 -25.52
C TYR A 18 -20.77 1.36 -25.74
N ARG A 19 -20.42 1.76 -26.95
CA ARG A 19 -19.80 3.05 -27.28
C ARG A 19 -18.47 3.33 -26.54
N SER A 20 -17.77 2.28 -26.16
CA SER A 20 -16.44 2.40 -25.55
C SER A 20 -15.38 2.86 -26.56
N LYS A 21 -14.33 3.53 -26.07
CA LYS A 21 -13.12 3.84 -26.82
C LYS A 21 -12.04 2.75 -26.69
N HIS A 22 -12.28 1.75 -25.85
CA HIS A 22 -11.30 0.72 -25.48
C HIS A 22 -11.89 -0.66 -25.71
N CYS A 23 -11.06 -1.61 -26.11
CA CYS A 23 -11.46 -2.99 -26.41
C CYS A 23 -11.73 -3.83 -25.14
N SER A 24 -11.22 -3.42 -23.99
CA SER A 24 -11.36 -4.12 -22.72
C SER A 24 -11.30 -3.17 -21.53
N SER A 25 -11.69 -3.64 -20.33
CA SER A 25 -11.52 -2.93 -19.06
C SER A 25 -10.04 -2.70 -18.73
N ALA A 26 -9.17 -3.63 -19.09
CA ALA A 26 -7.73 -3.47 -18.95
C ALA A 26 -7.19 -2.31 -19.79
N CYS A 27 -7.59 -2.19 -21.07
CA CYS A 27 -7.20 -1.05 -21.91
C CYS A 27 -7.77 0.27 -21.38
N TYR A 28 -9.00 0.27 -20.89
CA TYR A 28 -9.56 1.45 -20.22
C TYR A 28 -8.75 1.84 -18.97
N PHE A 29 -8.35 0.85 -18.15
CA PHE A 29 -7.50 1.11 -16.99
C PHE A 29 -6.17 1.74 -17.38
N TRP A 30 -5.45 1.16 -18.34
CA TRP A 30 -4.15 1.66 -18.79
C TRP A 30 -4.24 3.05 -19.41
N SER A 31 -5.35 3.42 -20.06
CA SER A 31 -5.57 4.78 -20.58
C SER A 31 -5.72 5.86 -19.49
N GLN A 32 -5.92 5.47 -18.22
CA GLN A 32 -5.98 6.38 -17.08
C GLN A 32 -4.59 6.58 -16.41
N ILE A 33 -3.52 6.17 -17.07
CA ILE A 33 -2.16 6.23 -16.52
C ILE A 33 -1.29 7.04 -17.47
N ASP A 34 -0.62 8.06 -16.93
CA ASP A 34 0.34 8.84 -17.68
C ASP A 34 1.69 8.11 -17.77
N LYS A 35 2.04 7.68 -18.98
CA LYS A 35 3.29 6.97 -19.29
C LYS A 35 4.30 7.86 -20.05
N SER A 36 4.03 9.15 -20.19
CA SER A 36 4.81 10.09 -21.02
C SER A 36 6.27 10.23 -20.57
N GLY A 37 6.56 9.94 -19.28
CA GLY A 37 7.93 9.98 -18.75
C GLY A 37 8.84 8.83 -19.16
N GLY A 38 8.34 7.83 -19.89
CA GLY A 38 9.09 6.65 -20.29
C GLY A 38 8.99 5.48 -19.32
N GLU A 39 9.70 4.38 -19.63
CA GLU A 39 9.52 3.09 -18.94
C GLU A 39 9.98 3.09 -17.48
N ASP A 40 11.04 3.84 -17.17
CA ASP A 40 11.65 3.89 -15.85
C ASP A 40 11.14 5.08 -14.99
N ALA A 41 10.24 5.89 -15.54
CA ALA A 41 9.61 6.96 -14.78
C ALA A 41 8.42 6.47 -13.94
N CYS A 42 8.02 7.25 -12.95
CA CYS A 42 6.72 7.04 -12.33
C CYS A 42 5.60 7.24 -13.36
N TRP A 43 4.62 6.35 -13.34
CA TRP A 43 3.40 6.45 -14.15
C TRP A 43 2.23 6.90 -13.28
N PRO A 44 1.96 8.21 -13.20
CA PRO A 44 0.90 8.73 -12.36
C PRO A 44 -0.49 8.24 -12.79
N TRP A 45 -1.28 7.82 -11.82
CA TRP A 45 -2.70 7.59 -11.99
C TRP A 45 -3.45 8.92 -12.17
N THR A 46 -4.18 9.08 -13.27
CA THR A 46 -4.93 10.31 -13.60
C THR A 46 -6.41 10.25 -13.21
N GLY A 47 -6.88 9.09 -12.75
CA GLY A 47 -8.27 8.90 -12.31
C GLY A 47 -8.51 9.32 -10.87
N HIS A 48 -9.53 8.76 -10.25
CA HIS A 48 -9.96 9.12 -8.90
C HIS A 48 -8.90 8.79 -7.84
N LEU A 49 -8.56 9.76 -6.98
CA LEU A 49 -7.71 9.58 -5.82
C LEU A 49 -8.53 9.47 -4.54
N ASN A 50 -8.13 8.59 -3.64
CA ASN A 50 -8.68 8.56 -2.29
C ASN A 50 -8.23 9.81 -1.53
N LYS A 51 -9.17 10.59 -1.01
CA LYS A 51 -8.90 11.90 -0.37
C LYS A 51 -7.94 11.81 0.83
N ASN A 52 -8.03 10.74 1.60
CA ASN A 52 -7.25 10.60 2.83
C ASN A 52 -5.89 9.98 2.58
N SER A 53 -5.83 8.90 1.79
CA SER A 53 -4.61 8.14 1.56
C SER A 53 -3.80 8.61 0.35
N GLN A 54 -4.41 9.40 -0.55
CA GLN A 54 -3.82 9.86 -1.82
C GLN A 54 -3.45 8.73 -2.79
N TYR A 55 -3.93 7.51 -2.56
CA TYR A 55 -3.80 6.42 -3.51
C TYR A 55 -4.83 6.51 -4.63
N GLY A 56 -4.43 6.14 -5.84
CA GLY A 56 -5.35 5.90 -6.94
C GLY A 56 -6.37 4.81 -6.60
N SER A 57 -7.65 5.04 -6.92
CA SER A 57 -8.74 4.12 -6.64
C SER A 57 -9.47 3.77 -7.93
N VAL A 58 -9.70 2.48 -8.15
CA VAL A 58 -10.36 1.94 -9.34
C VAL A 58 -11.40 0.89 -8.96
N ASN A 59 -12.52 0.85 -9.70
CA ASN A 59 -13.42 -0.28 -9.64
C ASN A 59 -12.82 -1.40 -10.48
N SER A 60 -12.60 -2.56 -9.88
CA SER A 60 -11.98 -3.70 -10.55
C SER A 60 -13.05 -4.72 -10.94
N ASP A 61 -13.24 -4.91 -12.24
CA ASP A 61 -14.11 -5.96 -12.76
C ASP A 61 -13.58 -7.36 -12.38
N ILE A 62 -12.25 -7.48 -12.23
CA ILE A 62 -11.58 -8.73 -11.88
C ILE A 62 -11.80 -9.10 -10.40
N ALA A 63 -11.83 -8.09 -9.53
CA ALA A 63 -11.98 -8.31 -8.08
C ALA A 63 -13.43 -8.13 -7.59
N GLY A 64 -14.36 -7.67 -8.45
CA GLY A 64 -15.75 -7.37 -8.07
C GLY A 64 -15.89 -6.27 -7.01
N ALA A 65 -14.79 -5.58 -6.67
CA ALA A 65 -14.73 -4.58 -5.60
C ALA A 65 -13.78 -3.44 -5.96
N ARG A 66 -13.89 -2.34 -5.21
CA ARG A 66 -12.95 -1.22 -5.33
C ARG A 66 -11.56 -1.65 -4.86
N THR A 67 -10.53 -1.35 -5.65
CA THR A 67 -9.13 -1.64 -5.31
C THR A 67 -8.24 -0.43 -5.58
N TYR A 68 -6.98 -0.48 -5.16
CA TYR A 68 -6.00 0.55 -5.46
C TYR A 68 -5.44 0.40 -6.89
N ALA A 69 -5.18 1.52 -7.57
CA ALA A 69 -4.71 1.54 -8.95
C ALA A 69 -3.37 0.78 -9.12
N HIS A 70 -2.39 0.98 -8.24
CA HIS A 70 -1.11 0.27 -8.27
C HIS A 70 -1.29 -1.25 -8.09
N ARG A 71 -2.20 -1.70 -7.19
CA ARG A 71 -2.49 -3.12 -7.01
C ARG A 71 -3.16 -3.72 -8.25
N HIS A 72 -4.04 -2.96 -8.90
CA HIS A 72 -4.66 -3.39 -10.17
C HIS A 72 -3.65 -3.43 -11.31
N ALA A 73 -2.75 -2.43 -11.40
CA ALA A 73 -1.65 -2.42 -12.36
C ALA A 73 -0.74 -3.64 -12.21
N TYR A 74 -0.36 -3.97 -10.96
CA TYR A 74 0.44 -5.16 -10.67
C TYR A 74 -0.26 -6.45 -11.13
N ARG A 75 -1.55 -6.58 -10.80
CA ARG A 75 -2.36 -7.75 -11.21
C ARG A 75 -2.43 -7.93 -12.72
N LEU A 76 -2.59 -6.84 -13.47
CA LEU A 76 -2.67 -6.90 -14.94
C LEU A 76 -1.34 -7.17 -15.61
N ALA A 77 -0.23 -6.69 -15.06
CA ALA A 77 1.08 -6.76 -15.69
C ALA A 77 1.94 -7.94 -15.23
N VAL A 78 1.81 -8.35 -13.96
CA VAL A 78 2.69 -9.34 -13.32
C VAL A 78 1.91 -10.59 -12.89
N GLY A 79 0.74 -10.42 -12.28
CA GLY A 79 -0.09 -11.50 -11.77
C GLY A 79 -0.80 -11.17 -10.47
N ASP A 80 -1.60 -12.12 -9.96
CA ASP A 80 -2.39 -11.89 -8.75
C ASP A 80 -1.48 -11.77 -7.51
N PRO A 81 -1.52 -10.65 -6.79
CA PRO A 81 -0.72 -10.45 -5.58
C PRO A 81 -1.25 -11.25 -4.36
N GLY A 82 -2.38 -11.94 -4.46
CA GLY A 82 -2.98 -12.68 -3.35
C GLY A 82 -3.15 -11.83 -2.09
N GLU A 83 -2.73 -12.37 -0.95
CA GLU A 83 -2.77 -11.70 0.37
C GLU A 83 -1.62 -10.69 0.59
N LEU A 84 -0.61 -10.68 -0.29
CA LEU A 84 0.53 -9.80 -0.13
C LEU A 84 0.17 -8.34 -0.45
N HIS A 85 0.88 -7.42 0.19
CA HIS A 85 0.83 -6.00 -0.15
C HIS A 85 1.58 -5.76 -1.45
N VAL A 86 1.06 -4.86 -2.29
CA VAL A 86 1.80 -4.29 -3.41
C VAL A 86 2.38 -2.97 -2.93
N LEU A 87 3.71 -2.90 -2.86
CA LEU A 87 4.47 -1.81 -2.27
C LEU A 87 5.20 -1.02 -3.36
N HIS A 88 5.49 0.27 -3.07
CA HIS A 88 6.18 1.16 -4.00
C HIS A 88 7.67 1.27 -3.65
N GLN A 89 8.54 0.93 -4.60
CA GLN A 89 9.98 1.25 -4.48
C GLN A 89 10.22 2.77 -4.56
N CYS A 90 9.42 3.48 -5.37
CA CYS A 90 9.53 4.91 -5.64
C CYS A 90 8.85 5.82 -4.58
N ASP A 91 8.17 5.26 -3.59
CA ASP A 91 7.38 5.95 -2.56
C ASP A 91 6.25 6.88 -3.07
N ASN A 92 6.01 6.91 -4.37
CA ASN A 92 4.93 7.69 -4.96
C ASN A 92 3.63 6.90 -4.96
N ARG A 93 2.68 7.29 -4.09
CA ARG A 93 1.37 6.64 -3.91
C ARG A 93 0.48 6.64 -5.15
N GLN A 94 0.72 7.55 -6.08
CA GLN A 94 -0.04 7.66 -7.34
C GLN A 94 0.60 6.86 -8.47
N CYS A 95 1.81 6.34 -8.28
CA CYS A 95 2.50 5.58 -9.30
C CYS A 95 1.82 4.23 -9.54
N ALA A 96 1.55 3.92 -10.81
CA ALA A 96 1.03 2.63 -11.24
C ALA A 96 2.01 1.88 -12.17
N ASN A 97 3.29 2.30 -12.24
CA ASN A 97 4.32 1.62 -13.02
C ASN A 97 4.66 0.26 -12.38
N PRO A 98 4.41 -0.88 -13.04
CA PRO A 98 4.70 -2.19 -12.48
C PRO A 98 6.18 -2.40 -12.11
N ARG A 99 7.12 -1.72 -12.80
CA ARG A 99 8.55 -1.76 -12.49
C ARG A 99 8.90 -1.11 -11.14
N HIS A 100 8.04 -0.24 -10.65
CA HIS A 100 8.20 0.44 -9.36
C HIS A 100 7.46 -0.26 -8.21
N LEU A 101 6.87 -1.45 -8.48
CA LEU A 101 6.05 -2.19 -7.53
C LEU A 101 6.70 -3.53 -7.18
N PHE A 102 6.57 -3.91 -5.93
CA PHE A 102 7.00 -5.23 -5.44
C PHE A 102 6.00 -5.79 -4.44
N LEU A 103 6.05 -7.11 -4.24
CA LEU A 103 5.22 -7.78 -3.23
C LEU A 103 5.94 -7.82 -1.90
N GLY A 104 5.19 -7.63 -0.83
CA GLY A 104 5.70 -7.76 0.52
C GLY A 104 4.60 -7.95 1.55
N THR A 105 4.99 -8.42 2.71
CA THR A 105 4.16 -8.51 3.90
C THR A 105 4.01 -7.14 4.58
N ALA A 106 3.17 -7.05 5.61
CA ALA A 106 3.12 -5.87 6.46
C ALA A 106 4.48 -5.56 7.12
N TRP A 107 5.28 -6.61 7.41
CA TRP A 107 6.63 -6.48 7.95
C TRP A 107 7.59 -5.88 6.92
N ASP A 108 7.55 -6.34 5.67
CA ASP A 108 8.39 -5.80 4.59
C ASP A 108 8.08 -4.33 4.33
N ASN A 109 6.80 -3.95 4.35
CA ASN A 109 6.38 -2.54 4.25
C ASN A 109 6.90 -1.68 5.42
N TRP A 110 6.89 -2.22 6.62
CA TRP A 110 7.44 -1.56 7.80
C TRP A 110 8.96 -1.38 7.69
N TRP A 111 9.67 -2.42 7.27
CA TRP A 111 11.11 -2.39 7.10
C TRP A 111 11.55 -1.45 5.99
N ASP A 112 10.85 -1.44 4.85
CA ASP A 112 11.05 -0.48 3.76
C ASP A 112 10.86 0.97 4.22
N ALA A 113 9.87 1.22 5.06
CA ALA A 113 9.64 2.54 5.63
C ALA A 113 10.81 2.99 6.53
N ILE A 114 11.35 2.11 7.37
CA ILE A 114 12.49 2.40 8.24
C ILE A 114 13.76 2.61 7.42
N SER A 115 14.07 1.72 6.49
CA SER A 115 15.29 1.79 5.67
C SER A 115 15.37 3.08 4.84
N LYS A 116 14.22 3.62 4.46
CA LYS A 116 14.07 4.89 3.74
C LYS A 116 13.94 6.12 4.65
N GLY A 117 14.06 5.96 5.97
CA GLY A 117 13.93 7.06 6.93
C GLY A 117 12.55 7.71 6.95
N ARG A 118 11.50 7.03 6.46
CA ARG A 118 10.14 7.58 6.47
C ARG A 118 9.59 7.64 7.89
N PRO A 119 9.01 8.79 8.31
CA PRO A 119 8.36 8.87 9.61
C PRO A 119 7.21 7.86 9.66
N MET A 120 7.28 6.96 10.62
CA MET A 120 6.22 6.00 10.85
C MET A 120 5.06 6.71 11.55
N ALA A 121 3.83 6.48 11.09
CA ALA A 121 2.63 6.89 11.83
C ALA A 121 2.54 6.21 13.21
N ILE A 122 3.33 5.15 13.41
CA ILE A 122 3.57 4.48 14.67
C ILE A 122 5.05 4.67 15.01
N THR A 123 5.45 5.84 15.49
CA THR A 123 6.61 5.89 16.37
C THR A 123 6.27 4.99 17.56
N PRO A 124 7.05 3.94 17.85
CA PRO A 124 6.81 3.18 19.06
C PRO A 124 6.80 4.18 20.21
N LYS A 125 5.70 4.25 20.94
CA LYS A 125 5.54 5.19 22.07
C LYS A 125 6.54 4.92 23.19
N LEU A 126 7.30 3.83 23.07
CA LEU A 126 8.34 3.40 24.01
C LEU A 126 9.62 3.09 23.24
N THR A 127 10.74 3.48 23.82
CA THR A 127 12.07 3.05 23.40
C THR A 127 12.44 1.69 24.01
N THR A 128 13.47 1.04 23.48
CA THR A 128 14.01 -0.21 24.05
C THR A 128 14.41 -0.03 25.53
N ALA A 129 15.03 1.08 25.87
CA ALA A 129 15.41 1.39 27.27
C ALA A 129 14.19 1.50 28.20
N GLU A 130 13.13 2.15 27.73
CA GLU A 130 11.87 2.27 28.48
C GLU A 130 11.18 0.92 28.64
N VAL A 131 11.22 0.07 27.63
CA VAL A 131 10.70 -1.30 27.71
C VAL A 131 11.42 -2.12 28.78
N VAL A 132 12.75 -2.05 28.82
CA VAL A 132 13.56 -2.69 29.86
C VAL A 132 13.23 -2.12 31.23
N ALA A 133 13.12 -0.79 31.35
CA ALA A 133 12.73 -0.13 32.59
C ALA A 133 11.35 -0.59 33.10
N ILE A 134 10.36 -0.67 32.22
CA ILE A 134 9.01 -1.17 32.56
C ILE A 134 9.06 -2.61 33.06
N ARG A 135 9.82 -3.48 32.42
CA ARG A 135 9.93 -4.91 32.77
C ARG A 135 10.62 -5.12 34.12
N ARG A 136 11.66 -4.33 34.41
CA ARG A 136 12.40 -4.39 35.68
C ARG A 136 11.70 -3.67 36.83
N SER A 137 10.72 -2.82 36.49
CA SER A 137 10.00 -2.05 37.50
C SER A 137 9.00 -2.91 38.25
N GLY A 138 9.05 -2.86 39.57
CA GLY A 138 8.00 -3.38 40.49
C GLY A 138 6.84 -2.38 40.67
N ALA A 139 6.79 -1.28 39.95
CA ALA A 139 5.79 -0.25 40.11
C ALA A 139 4.39 -0.70 39.63
N ARG A 140 3.36 -0.07 40.17
CA ARG A 140 1.97 -0.36 39.76
C ARG A 140 1.75 0.13 38.32
N VAL A 141 0.99 -0.62 37.54
CA VAL A 141 0.65 -0.29 36.15
C VAL A 141 0.18 1.15 35.98
N ARG A 142 -0.66 1.64 36.92
CA ARG A 142 -1.17 3.02 36.92
C ARG A 142 -0.04 4.07 36.95
N ASP A 143 1.02 3.82 37.69
CA ASP A 143 2.14 4.75 37.86
C ASP A 143 3.02 4.73 36.61
N LEU A 144 3.23 3.56 36.02
CA LEU A 144 3.92 3.39 34.71
C LEU A 144 3.15 4.05 33.56
N VAL A 145 1.82 3.96 33.56
CA VAL A 145 0.96 4.66 32.58
C VAL A 145 1.19 6.18 32.63
N ARG A 146 1.25 6.75 33.84
CA ARG A 146 1.50 8.18 34.04
C ARG A 146 2.91 8.58 33.61
N GLN A 147 3.90 7.77 33.94
CA GLN A 147 5.32 8.01 33.64
C GLN A 147 5.60 7.95 32.15
N PHE A 148 5.16 6.89 31.48
CA PHE A 148 5.49 6.63 30.07
C PHE A 148 4.42 7.12 29.08
N LYS A 149 3.29 7.65 29.55
CA LYS A 149 2.19 8.21 28.76
C LYS A 149 1.63 7.24 27.69
N VAL A 150 1.57 5.96 28.03
CA VAL A 150 1.01 4.89 27.18
C VAL A 150 -0.19 4.24 27.88
N ALA A 151 -1.02 3.53 27.10
CA ALA A 151 -2.19 2.83 27.66
C ALA A 151 -1.77 1.71 28.63
N ASP A 152 -2.63 1.39 29.58
CA ASP A 152 -2.42 0.30 30.54
C ASP A 152 -2.26 -1.05 29.85
N THR A 153 -3.02 -1.29 28.79
CA THR A 153 -2.90 -2.47 27.92
C THR A 153 -1.50 -2.61 27.34
N THR A 154 -0.87 -1.50 26.93
CA THR A 154 0.52 -1.48 26.43
C THR A 154 1.50 -1.86 27.54
N ILE A 155 1.37 -1.27 28.73
CA ILE A 155 2.24 -1.60 29.88
C ILE A 155 2.13 -3.09 30.22
N ARG A 156 0.90 -3.63 30.33
CA ARG A 156 0.68 -5.05 30.61
C ARG A 156 1.27 -5.98 29.55
N ALA A 157 1.09 -5.64 28.27
CA ALA A 157 1.66 -6.43 27.15
C ALA A 157 3.19 -6.44 27.16
N VAL A 158 3.83 -5.31 27.52
CA VAL A 158 5.29 -5.20 27.70
C VAL A 158 5.75 -6.06 28.89
N GLN A 159 5.09 -5.98 30.03
CA GLN A 159 5.42 -6.77 31.24
C GLN A 159 5.29 -8.28 31.01
N ARG A 160 4.25 -8.71 30.24
CA ARG A 160 4.03 -10.11 29.88
C ARG A 160 4.88 -10.60 28.72
N ARG A 161 5.72 -9.73 28.12
CA ARG A 161 6.55 -10.03 26.93
C ARG A 161 5.71 -10.45 25.70
N GLU A 162 4.45 -10.05 25.64
CA GLU A 162 3.57 -10.27 24.49
C GLU A 162 3.99 -9.38 23.29
N THR A 163 4.55 -8.20 23.60
CA THR A 163 5.16 -7.27 22.66
C THR A 163 6.64 -7.09 22.97
N TRP A 164 7.41 -6.52 22.01
CA TRP A 164 8.86 -6.29 22.18
C TRP A 164 9.66 -7.56 22.52
N ARG A 165 9.28 -8.69 21.92
CA ARG A 165 9.88 -10.01 22.19
C ARG A 165 11.37 -10.08 21.90
N HIS A 166 11.86 -9.22 20.99
CA HIS A 166 13.26 -9.10 20.61
C HIS A 166 14.13 -8.34 21.64
N VAL A 167 13.50 -7.66 22.60
CA VAL A 167 14.24 -6.94 23.68
C VAL A 167 14.51 -7.91 24.82
N THR A 168 15.80 -8.14 25.08
CA THR A 168 16.29 -8.88 26.25
C THR A 168 16.52 -7.93 27.41
N ASP A 169 16.22 -8.36 28.63
CA ASP A 169 16.40 -7.55 29.86
C ASP A 169 17.82 -7.71 30.37
#